data_cd849155734ac4c92249d42d97e4543f
#
_entry.id   cd849155734ac4c92249d42d97e4543f
#
_cell.length_a   1.000
_cell.length_b   1.000
_cell.length_c   1.000
_cell.angle_alpha   90.00
_cell.angle_beta   90.00
_cell.angle_gamma   90.00
#
_symmetry.space_group_name_H-M   'P 1'
#
loop_
_entity.id
_entity.type
_entity.pdbx_description
1 polymer ?
#
loop_
_entity_poly.entity_id
_entity_poly.type
_entity_poly.pdbx_seq_one_letter_code
_entity_poly.pdbx_strand_id
1 'polypeptide(L)'
;PLGALRYIATASPDFHRDWFGEEGVTAATLARAPALTFNAKDQLQLRWAEGATGCAEIGPSHWLPSSQAFVDGAIAGLGWGMNPQALVAGHISAGRLLPLINAQPLDVPLYWHVSRSIKAQLAPLTAAVVGAAGAVLQPL
;
A
#
# COMPACT_ATOMS: atom_id res chain seq x y z
N PRO A 1 -10.29 -3.89 -17.34
CA PRO A 1 -9.16 -3.66 -16.43
C PRO A 1 -8.30 -2.49 -16.91
N LEU A 2 -7.64 -1.80 -15.95
CA LEU A 2 -6.64 -0.76 -16.26
C LEU A 2 -5.21 -1.24 -16.02
N GLY A 3 -5.03 -2.18 -15.12
CA GLY A 3 -3.78 -2.65 -14.57
C GLY A 3 -3.87 -2.78 -13.06
N ALA A 4 -2.75 -2.99 -12.38
CA ALA A 4 -2.70 -3.11 -10.94
C ALA A 4 -1.92 -1.97 -10.30
N LEU A 5 -2.48 -1.37 -9.26
CA LEU A 5 -1.76 -0.42 -8.41
C LEU A 5 -0.90 -1.20 -7.42
N ARG A 6 0.39 -0.95 -7.47
CA ARG A 6 1.36 -1.62 -6.60
C ARG A 6 1.50 -0.90 -5.28
N TYR A 7 1.31 -1.65 -4.20
CA TYR A 7 1.52 -1.22 -2.83
C TYR A 7 2.75 -1.87 -2.22
N ILE A 8 3.45 -1.14 -1.35
CA ILE A 8 4.59 -1.62 -0.58
C ILE A 8 4.31 -1.42 0.90
N ALA A 9 4.52 -2.45 1.71
CA ALA A 9 4.49 -2.34 3.16
C ALA A 9 5.74 -1.58 3.61
N THR A 10 5.55 -0.41 4.22
CA THR A 10 6.63 0.49 4.60
C THR A 10 6.53 0.93 6.04
N ALA A 11 7.69 1.24 6.63
CA ALA A 11 7.83 1.88 7.93
C ALA A 11 9.08 2.76 7.93
N SER A 12 9.19 3.67 8.91
CA SER A 12 10.44 4.39 9.14
C SER A 12 11.56 3.44 9.59
N PRO A 13 12.84 3.77 9.37
CA PRO A 13 13.96 2.95 9.81
C PRO A 13 13.93 2.67 11.33
N ASP A 14 13.62 3.69 12.14
CA ASP A 14 13.54 3.53 13.59
C ASP A 14 12.39 2.60 14.00
N PHE A 15 11.20 2.76 13.39
CA PHE A 15 10.08 1.86 13.62
C PHE A 15 10.42 0.41 13.24
N HIS A 16 11.05 0.22 12.09
CA HIS A 16 11.47 -1.10 11.62
C HIS A 16 12.43 -1.77 12.59
N ARG A 17 13.45 -1.04 13.06
CA ARG A 17 14.40 -1.52 14.07
C ARG A 17 13.69 -1.90 15.37
N ASP A 18 12.83 -1.03 15.88
CA ASP A 18 12.24 -1.19 17.22
C ASP A 18 11.20 -2.33 17.27
N TRP A 19 10.47 -2.56 16.17
CA TRP A 19 9.41 -3.56 16.12
C TRP A 19 9.78 -4.87 15.42
N PHE A 20 10.72 -4.84 14.49
CA PHE A 20 11.09 -5.99 13.66
C PHE A 20 12.57 -6.35 13.73
N GLY A 21 13.40 -5.61 14.45
CA GLY A 21 14.86 -5.65 14.37
C GLY A 21 15.47 -7.04 14.50
N GLU A 22 15.35 -7.70 15.64
CA GLU A 22 15.97 -9.02 15.90
C GLU A 22 15.11 -10.17 15.39
N GLU A 23 13.79 -10.11 15.63
CA GLU A 23 12.87 -11.20 15.29
C GLU A 23 12.50 -11.20 13.78
N GLY A 24 12.68 -10.08 13.09
CA GLY A 24 12.24 -9.90 11.71
C GLY A 24 10.72 -9.69 11.58
N VAL A 25 10.24 -9.71 10.35
CA VAL A 25 8.82 -9.58 10.02
C VAL A 25 8.19 -10.97 10.04
N THR A 26 7.46 -11.27 11.12
CA THR A 26 6.79 -12.55 11.37
C THR A 26 5.33 -12.32 11.75
N ALA A 27 4.53 -13.38 11.79
CA ALA A 27 3.16 -13.28 12.29
C ALA A 27 3.11 -12.68 13.70
N ALA A 28 4.02 -13.08 14.58
CA ALA A 28 4.09 -12.59 15.96
C ALA A 28 4.45 -11.10 16.05
N THR A 29 5.43 -10.62 15.26
CA THR A 29 5.82 -9.21 15.27
C THR A 29 4.76 -8.32 14.62
N LEU A 30 4.13 -8.77 13.53
CA LEU A 30 3.02 -8.03 12.90
C LEU A 30 1.79 -7.93 13.81
N ALA A 31 1.52 -8.93 14.63
CA ALA A 31 0.41 -8.90 15.60
C ALA A 31 0.61 -7.88 16.71
N ARG A 32 1.85 -7.43 16.98
CA ARG A 32 2.18 -6.47 18.02
C ARG A 32 2.46 -5.07 17.49
N ALA A 33 3.09 -4.97 16.31
CA ALA A 33 3.51 -3.70 15.75
C ALA A 33 2.30 -2.84 15.36
N PRO A 34 2.25 -1.56 15.77
CA PRO A 34 1.20 -0.66 15.32
C PRO A 34 1.13 -0.57 13.79
N ALA A 35 -0.08 -0.65 13.26
CA ALA A 35 -0.33 -0.53 11.83
C ALA A 35 -1.06 0.77 11.49
N LEU A 36 -0.89 1.26 10.28
CA LEU A 36 -1.70 2.33 9.72
C LEU A 36 -2.84 1.72 8.91
N THR A 37 -4.03 2.26 9.07
CA THR A 37 -5.24 1.82 8.36
C THR A 37 -5.99 3.04 7.86
N PHE A 38 -6.44 3.02 6.61
CA PHE A 38 -7.14 4.17 6.02
C PHE A 38 -8.52 4.36 6.66
N ASN A 39 -9.27 3.29 6.79
CA ASN A 39 -10.57 3.23 7.47
C ASN A 39 -10.94 1.77 7.80
N ALA A 40 -12.13 1.55 8.34
CA ALA A 40 -12.62 0.22 8.73
C ALA A 40 -12.75 -0.79 7.57
N LYS A 41 -12.77 -0.33 6.32
CA LYS A 41 -12.87 -1.19 5.12
C LYS A 41 -11.51 -1.52 4.51
N ASP A 42 -10.45 -0.88 4.99
CA ASP A 42 -9.10 -1.12 4.48
C ASP A 42 -8.60 -2.50 4.95
N GLN A 43 -8.39 -3.39 3.99
CA GLN A 43 -7.94 -4.76 4.20
C GLN A 43 -6.53 -5.01 3.66
N LEU A 44 -5.85 -3.96 3.16
CA LEU A 44 -4.56 -4.14 2.48
C LEU A 44 -3.49 -4.69 3.41
N GLN A 45 -3.42 -4.18 4.66
CA GLN A 45 -2.45 -4.63 5.65
C GLN A 45 -2.67 -6.09 6.03
N LEU A 46 -3.93 -6.50 6.25
CA LEU A 46 -4.28 -7.90 6.55
C LEU A 46 -3.94 -8.84 5.40
N ARG A 47 -4.29 -8.45 4.16
CA ARG A 47 -3.99 -9.24 2.96
C ARG A 47 -2.49 -9.41 2.75
N TRP A 48 -1.73 -8.33 2.96
CA TRP A 48 -0.28 -8.40 2.83
C TRP A 48 0.34 -9.26 3.93
N ALA A 49 -0.10 -9.10 5.19
CA ALA A 49 0.36 -9.91 6.32
C ALA A 49 0.11 -11.40 6.08
N GLU A 50 -1.09 -11.77 5.59
CA GLU A 50 -1.42 -13.14 5.23
C GLU A 50 -0.50 -13.70 4.14
N GLY A 51 -0.25 -12.92 3.08
CA GLY A 51 0.67 -13.32 2.01
C GLY A 51 2.13 -13.45 2.47
N ALA A 52 2.56 -12.62 3.42
CA ALA A 52 3.92 -12.60 3.93
C ALA A 52 4.19 -13.69 4.99
N THR A 53 3.20 -13.99 5.83
CA THR A 53 3.40 -14.83 7.03
C THR A 53 2.45 -16.01 7.14
N GLY A 54 1.46 -16.11 6.27
CA GLY A 54 0.38 -17.09 6.35
C GLY A 54 -0.69 -16.77 7.40
N CYS A 55 -0.62 -15.60 8.05
CA CYS A 55 -1.55 -15.19 9.10
C CYS A 55 -2.09 -13.78 8.82
N ALA A 56 -3.42 -13.65 8.71
CA ALA A 56 -4.11 -12.38 8.50
C ALA A 56 -4.34 -11.66 9.85
N GLU A 57 -3.27 -11.24 10.50
CA GLU A 57 -3.31 -10.55 11.78
C GLU A 57 -2.36 -9.34 11.77
N ILE A 58 -2.83 -8.21 12.30
CA ILE A 58 -2.05 -7.00 12.48
C ILE A 58 -2.25 -6.46 13.90
N GLY A 59 -1.32 -5.63 14.36
CA GLY A 59 -1.38 -4.99 15.66
C GLY A 59 -2.42 -3.86 15.75
N PRO A 60 -2.37 -3.07 16.83
CA PRO A 60 -3.26 -1.91 16.99
C PRO A 60 -3.14 -0.98 15.80
N SER A 61 -4.27 -0.40 15.35
CA SER A 61 -4.29 0.46 14.17
C SER A 61 -4.51 1.93 14.51
N HIS A 62 -3.72 2.80 13.87
CA HIS A 62 -4.02 4.22 13.74
C HIS A 62 -4.80 4.47 12.44
N TRP A 63 -5.92 5.15 12.51
CA TRP A 63 -6.75 5.45 11.34
C TRP A 63 -6.40 6.80 10.77
N LEU A 64 -5.90 6.81 9.53
CA LEU A 64 -5.46 8.01 8.80
C LEU A 64 -6.15 8.04 7.42
N PRO A 65 -7.35 8.65 7.29
CA PRO A 65 -8.14 8.62 6.06
C PRO A 65 -7.64 9.66 5.03
N SER A 66 -6.35 9.71 4.78
CA SER A 66 -5.69 10.56 3.80
C SER A 66 -4.41 9.88 3.32
N SER A 67 -4.24 9.74 2.01
CA SER A 67 -3.05 9.11 1.42
C SER A 67 -1.76 9.83 1.82
N GLN A 68 -1.79 11.17 1.87
CA GLN A 68 -0.62 11.94 2.29
C GLN A 68 -0.34 11.76 3.79
N ALA A 69 -1.37 11.84 4.65
CA ALA A 69 -1.20 11.59 6.07
C ALA A 69 -0.72 10.17 6.38
N PHE A 70 -1.08 9.20 5.54
CA PHE A 70 -0.62 7.83 5.65
C PHE A 70 0.89 7.71 5.43
N VAL A 71 1.41 8.37 4.40
CA VAL A 71 2.86 8.46 4.15
C VAL A 71 3.57 9.21 5.28
N ASP A 72 3.05 10.38 5.67
CA ASP A 72 3.62 11.20 6.74
C ASP A 72 3.62 10.46 8.08
N GLY A 73 2.55 9.74 8.39
CA GLY A 73 2.43 8.90 9.58
C GLY A 73 3.47 7.77 9.62
N ALA A 74 3.71 7.12 8.47
CA ALA A 74 4.76 6.10 8.35
C ALA A 74 6.16 6.70 8.57
N ILE A 75 6.45 7.86 7.98
CA ILE A 75 7.72 8.57 8.15
C ILE A 75 7.92 9.00 9.61
N ALA A 76 6.85 9.47 10.26
CA ALA A 76 6.87 9.87 11.66
C ALA A 76 6.98 8.70 12.67
N GLY A 77 6.91 7.46 12.18
CA GLY A 77 7.04 6.28 13.04
C GLY A 77 5.78 5.92 13.83
N LEU A 78 4.59 6.35 13.36
CA LEU A 78 3.32 5.99 14.00
C LEU A 78 2.95 4.52 13.78
N GLY A 79 3.39 3.92 12.70
CA GLY A 79 3.08 2.54 12.34
C GLY A 79 3.65 2.17 10.98
N TRP A 80 3.52 0.89 10.64
CA TRP A 80 3.75 0.41 9.28
C TRP A 80 2.43 0.42 8.50
N GLY A 81 2.49 0.54 7.19
CA GLY A 81 1.30 0.51 6.36
C GLY A 81 1.58 0.25 4.89
N MET A 82 0.52 -0.08 4.17
CA MET A 82 0.55 -0.30 2.72
C MET A 82 0.42 1.03 2.00
N ASN A 83 1.49 1.46 1.35
CA ASN A 83 1.53 2.69 0.58
C ASN A 83 1.69 2.41 -0.92
N PRO A 84 1.01 3.17 -1.81
CA PRO A 84 1.28 3.10 -3.24
C PRO A 84 2.77 3.34 -3.52
N GLN A 85 3.38 2.48 -4.32
CA GLN A 85 4.81 2.58 -4.64
C GLN A 85 5.20 3.96 -5.17
N ALA A 86 4.36 4.56 -6.00
CA ALA A 86 4.62 5.87 -6.57
C ALA A 86 4.75 6.99 -5.51
N LEU A 87 4.05 6.86 -4.37
CA LEU A 87 4.11 7.85 -3.28
C LEU A 87 5.33 7.66 -2.38
N VAL A 88 5.89 6.46 -2.30
CA VAL A 88 6.95 6.14 -1.33
C VAL A 88 8.33 5.90 -1.96
N ALA A 89 8.42 5.72 -3.27
CA ALA A 89 9.68 5.44 -3.95
C ALA A 89 10.79 6.46 -3.64
N GLY A 90 10.47 7.76 -3.67
CA GLY A 90 11.40 8.84 -3.31
C GLY A 90 11.80 8.81 -1.83
N HIS A 91 10.88 8.48 -0.93
CA HIS A 91 11.15 8.36 0.50
C HIS A 91 12.02 7.14 0.81
N ILE A 92 11.82 6.04 0.11
CA ILE A 92 12.67 4.85 0.22
C ILE A 92 14.08 5.15 -0.27
N SER A 93 14.21 5.78 -1.43
CA SER A 93 15.52 6.19 -1.98
C SER A 93 16.27 7.15 -1.05
N ALA A 94 15.56 8.03 -0.35
CA ALA A 94 16.13 8.98 0.60
C ALA A 94 16.37 8.39 2.01
N GLY A 95 16.01 7.13 2.25
CA GLY A 95 16.20 6.47 3.54
C GLY A 95 15.20 6.88 4.62
N ARG A 96 14.11 7.57 4.27
CA ARG A 96 13.05 7.95 5.23
C ARG A 96 12.08 6.81 5.51
N LEU A 97 11.92 5.90 4.56
CA LEU A 97 11.10 4.69 4.68
C LEU A 97 11.90 3.47 4.24
N LEU A 98 11.58 2.32 4.81
CA LEU A 98 12.07 1.01 4.40
C LEU A 98 10.88 0.12 4.04
N PRO A 99 10.99 -0.74 3.00
CA PRO A 99 10.09 -1.87 2.84
C PRO A 99 10.22 -2.82 4.04
N LEU A 100 9.11 -3.33 4.56
CA LEU A 100 9.16 -4.33 5.63
C LEU A 100 9.87 -5.61 5.17
N ILE A 101 9.53 -6.05 3.96
CA ILE A 101 10.17 -7.18 3.29
C ILE A 101 10.49 -6.74 1.86
N ASN A 102 11.74 -6.94 1.43
CA ASN A 102 12.13 -6.63 0.07
C ASN A 102 11.42 -7.57 -0.93
N ALA A 103 11.07 -6.99 -2.09
CA ALA A 103 10.46 -7.71 -3.20
C ALA A 103 9.14 -8.45 -2.85
N GLN A 104 8.38 -7.94 -1.88
CA GLN A 104 7.05 -8.45 -1.53
C GLN A 104 5.98 -7.35 -1.63
N PRO A 105 5.66 -6.88 -2.84
CA PRO A 105 4.58 -5.94 -3.06
C PRO A 105 3.21 -6.62 -3.00
N LEU A 106 2.17 -5.82 -2.89
CA LEU A 106 0.79 -6.24 -3.09
C LEU A 106 0.21 -5.47 -4.28
N ASP A 107 -0.13 -6.18 -5.34
CA ASP A 107 -0.74 -5.59 -6.53
C ASP A 107 -2.26 -5.67 -6.44
N VAL A 108 -2.93 -4.51 -6.58
CA VAL A 108 -4.38 -4.37 -6.47
C VAL A 108 -4.94 -4.03 -7.85
N PRO A 109 -5.71 -4.92 -8.48
CA PRO A 109 -6.31 -4.67 -9.79
C PRO A 109 -7.24 -3.46 -9.78
N LEU A 110 -7.12 -2.60 -10.78
CA LEU A 110 -7.99 -1.46 -11.01
C LEU A 110 -8.82 -1.64 -12.27
N TYR A 111 -10.06 -1.16 -12.23
CA TYR A 111 -11.02 -1.26 -13.31
C TYR A 111 -11.67 0.09 -13.60
N TRP A 112 -11.81 0.42 -14.87
CA TRP A 112 -12.59 1.56 -15.33
C TRP A 112 -14.01 1.10 -15.69
N HIS A 113 -14.98 1.65 -15.00
CA HIS A 113 -16.40 1.34 -15.25
C HIS A 113 -17.09 2.53 -15.89
N VAL A 114 -17.75 2.28 -17.02
CA VAL A 114 -18.55 3.28 -17.75
C VAL A 114 -19.93 2.71 -18.00
N SER A 115 -20.97 3.52 -17.73
CA SER A 115 -22.33 3.17 -18.07
C SER A 115 -22.49 2.99 -19.59
N ARG A 116 -23.21 1.96 -19.99
CA ARG A 116 -23.47 1.67 -21.41
C ARG A 116 -24.17 2.84 -22.12
N SER A 117 -25.05 3.56 -21.43
CA SER A 117 -25.83 4.67 -22.00
C SER A 117 -25.00 5.88 -22.42
N ILE A 118 -23.81 6.08 -21.81
CA ILE A 118 -22.95 7.24 -22.10
C ILE A 118 -21.57 6.84 -22.62
N LYS A 119 -21.37 5.57 -22.93
CA LYS A 119 -20.07 5.03 -23.37
C LYS A 119 -19.48 5.78 -24.55
N ALA A 120 -20.32 6.08 -25.55
CA ALA A 120 -19.88 6.77 -26.75
C ALA A 120 -19.44 8.22 -26.45
N GLN A 121 -20.14 8.90 -25.56
CA GLN A 121 -19.83 10.27 -25.15
C GLN A 121 -18.54 10.36 -24.34
N LEU A 122 -18.24 9.32 -23.55
CA LEU A 122 -17.04 9.23 -22.74
C LEU A 122 -15.85 8.51 -23.42
N ALA A 123 -15.95 8.23 -24.70
CA ALA A 123 -14.86 7.53 -25.43
C ALA A 123 -13.52 8.29 -25.38
N PRO A 124 -13.43 9.61 -25.57
CA PRO A 124 -12.16 10.35 -25.45
C PRO A 124 -11.59 10.30 -24.03
N LEU A 125 -12.45 10.45 -23.01
CA LEU A 125 -12.03 10.34 -21.61
C LEU A 125 -11.53 8.93 -21.28
N THR A 126 -12.24 7.91 -21.73
CA THR A 126 -11.84 6.52 -21.54
C THR A 126 -10.47 6.24 -22.17
N ALA A 127 -10.22 6.74 -23.39
CA ALA A 127 -8.92 6.60 -24.03
C ALA A 127 -7.80 7.27 -23.24
N ALA A 128 -8.04 8.47 -22.72
CA ALA A 128 -7.08 9.20 -21.89
C ALA A 128 -6.79 8.45 -20.57
N VAL A 129 -7.83 7.95 -19.89
CA VAL A 129 -7.67 7.16 -18.64
C VAL A 129 -6.89 5.89 -18.89
N VAL A 130 -7.21 5.13 -19.96
CA VAL A 130 -6.48 3.89 -20.31
C VAL A 130 -5.04 4.19 -20.66
N GLY A 131 -4.77 5.26 -21.42
CA GLY A 131 -3.41 5.67 -21.76
C GLY A 131 -2.59 6.05 -20.52
N ALA A 132 -3.16 6.86 -19.63
CA ALA A 132 -2.51 7.25 -18.38
C ALA A 132 -2.26 6.06 -17.45
N ALA A 133 -3.24 5.16 -17.35
CA ALA A 133 -3.11 3.95 -16.54
C ALA A 133 -1.96 3.05 -17.03
N GLY A 134 -1.85 2.85 -18.35
CA GLY A 134 -0.79 2.03 -18.94
C GLY A 134 0.63 2.56 -18.72
N ALA A 135 0.77 3.85 -18.39
CA ALA A 135 2.06 4.46 -18.08
C ALA A 135 2.53 4.24 -16.63
N VAL A 136 1.62 3.94 -15.69
CA VAL A 136 1.93 3.93 -14.25
C VAL A 136 1.53 2.64 -13.52
N LEU A 137 0.55 1.89 -14.03
CA LEU A 137 0.09 0.67 -13.40
C LEU A 137 0.89 -0.55 -13.87
N GLN A 138 0.96 -1.55 -13.02
CA GLN A 138 1.55 -2.84 -13.38
C GLN A 138 0.63 -3.60 -14.35
N PRO A 139 1.15 -4.38 -15.30
CA PRO A 139 0.33 -5.30 -16.08
C PRO A 139 -0.40 -6.30 -15.17
N LEU A 140 -1.61 -6.72 -15.59
CA LEU A 140 -2.37 -7.78 -14.92
C LEU A 140 -1.94 -9.15 -15.42
#